data_07300f4aafdb594ee275ee1a0c05e831
#
_entry.id   07300f4aafdb594ee275ee1a0c05e831
#
_cell.length_a   1.000
_cell.length_b   1.000
_cell.length_c   1.000
_cell.angle_alpha   90.00
_cell.angle_beta   90.00
_cell.angle_gamma   90.00
#
_symmetry.space_group_name_H-M   'P 1'
#
loop_
_entity.id
_entity.type
_entity.pdbx_description
1 polymer ?
#
loop_
_entity_poly.entity_id
_entity_poly.type
_entity_poly.pdbx_seq_one_letter_code
_entity_poly.pdbx_strand_id
1 'polypeptide(L)'
;MFGSFQQSTLRIEVDASAEVLQRCLTQSGELVQWLRFQRFPIDLPPTLELNSTFLSLAGGLLPVRHTVQCVENHRLCLLLGQSIDGFHEWAWGDGWVQSRIEGISLLPIDLGQTLSLLSLKQHLKKFK
;
A
#
# COMPACT_ATOMS: atom_id res chain seq x y z
N MET A 1 -20.49 9.22 -0.66
CA MET A 1 -19.95 7.92 -0.32
C MET A 1 -20.54 7.40 0.98
N PHE A 2 -20.95 6.16 1.01
CA PHE A 2 -21.35 5.51 2.25
C PHE A 2 -20.15 4.85 2.92
N GLY A 3 -20.11 4.88 4.22
CA GLY A 3 -19.06 4.24 5.00
C GLY A 3 -18.78 5.02 6.26
N SER A 4 -17.85 4.51 7.06
CA SER A 4 -17.42 5.14 8.31
C SER A 4 -16.09 5.84 8.10
N PHE A 5 -15.90 6.98 8.73
CA PHE A 5 -14.59 7.58 8.83
C PHE A 5 -13.70 6.71 9.71
N GLN A 6 -12.56 6.33 9.18
CA GLN A 6 -11.59 5.48 9.85
C GLN A 6 -10.20 6.07 9.70
N GLN A 7 -9.36 5.85 10.69
CA GLN A 7 -7.95 6.17 10.59
C GLN A 7 -7.18 5.11 11.36
N SER A 8 -6.07 4.68 10.77
CA SER A 8 -5.24 3.63 11.34
C SER A 8 -3.79 3.84 10.94
N THR A 9 -2.90 3.71 11.91
CA THR A 9 -1.45 3.75 11.67
C THR A 9 -0.84 2.52 12.31
N LEU A 10 -0.17 1.71 11.50
CA LEU A 10 0.52 0.51 11.96
C LEU A 10 1.97 0.55 11.50
N ARG A 11 2.87 0.25 12.43
CA ARG A 11 4.30 0.14 12.15
C ARG A 11 4.78 -1.23 12.60
N ILE A 12 5.58 -1.88 11.75
CA ILE A 12 6.21 -3.16 12.11
C ILE A 12 7.72 -3.06 11.93
N GLU A 13 8.43 -3.86 12.70
CA GLU A 13 9.86 -4.10 12.49
C GLU A 13 10.03 -5.20 11.46
N VAL A 14 10.99 -5.02 10.55
CA VAL A 14 11.30 -5.97 9.50
C VAL A 14 12.81 -6.11 9.37
N ASP A 15 13.25 -7.25 8.86
CA ASP A 15 14.67 -7.48 8.58
C ASP A 15 14.96 -7.13 7.12
N ALA A 16 14.98 -5.84 6.84
CA ALA A 16 15.23 -5.31 5.50
C ALA A 16 15.78 -3.88 5.58
N SER A 17 16.61 -3.51 4.62
CA SER A 17 17.11 -2.16 4.49
C SER A 17 16.05 -1.24 3.89
N ALA A 18 16.21 0.07 4.06
CA ALA A 18 15.35 1.06 3.43
C ALA A 18 15.35 0.92 1.92
N GLU A 19 16.48 0.56 1.32
CA GLU A 19 16.61 0.37 -0.13
C GLU A 19 15.75 -0.79 -0.62
N VAL A 20 15.78 -1.93 0.08
CA VAL A 20 14.94 -3.08 -0.26
C VAL A 20 13.46 -2.73 -0.10
N LEU A 21 13.10 -2.02 0.97
CA LEU A 21 11.73 -1.60 1.21
C LEU A 21 11.24 -0.64 0.12
N GLN A 22 12.07 0.30 -0.30
CA GLN A 22 11.72 1.19 -1.40
C GLN A 22 11.39 0.41 -2.67
N ARG A 23 12.20 -0.56 -3.00
CA ARG A 23 11.98 -1.42 -4.16
C ARG A 23 10.65 -2.17 -4.04
N CYS A 24 10.37 -2.76 -2.90
CA CYS A 24 9.13 -3.52 -2.68
C CYS A 24 7.87 -2.65 -2.74
N LEU A 25 7.97 -1.39 -2.33
CA LEU A 25 6.83 -0.48 -2.24
C LEU A 25 6.59 0.35 -3.49
N THR A 26 7.61 0.54 -4.33
CA THR A 26 7.51 1.44 -5.49
C THR A 26 7.62 0.75 -6.84
N GLN A 27 8.19 -0.44 -6.90
CA GLN A 27 8.28 -1.21 -8.16
C GLN A 27 7.13 -2.18 -8.26
N SER A 28 6.37 -2.08 -9.35
CA SER A 28 5.14 -2.84 -9.55
C SER A 28 5.36 -4.34 -9.56
N GLY A 29 6.47 -4.80 -10.12
CA GLY A 29 6.81 -6.21 -10.14
C GLY A 29 6.96 -6.83 -8.76
N GLU A 30 7.44 -6.05 -7.79
CA GLU A 30 7.49 -6.49 -6.40
C GLU A 30 6.14 -6.30 -5.70
N LEU A 31 5.52 -5.14 -5.91
CA LEU A 31 4.27 -4.76 -5.24
C LEU A 31 3.17 -5.80 -5.44
N VAL A 32 2.96 -6.25 -6.68
CA VAL A 32 1.90 -7.23 -6.99
C VAL A 32 2.17 -8.60 -6.37
N GLN A 33 3.41 -8.92 -6.02
CA GLN A 33 3.73 -10.20 -5.41
C GLN A 33 3.31 -10.28 -3.95
N TRP A 34 3.37 -9.19 -3.21
CA TRP A 34 3.03 -9.24 -1.80
C TRP A 34 1.66 -8.66 -1.46
N LEU A 35 1.05 -7.82 -2.32
CA LEU A 35 -0.30 -7.32 -2.11
C LEU A 35 -1.34 -8.37 -2.54
N ARG A 36 -1.37 -9.50 -1.85
CA ARG A 36 -2.16 -10.68 -2.24
C ARG A 36 -3.65 -10.53 -2.03
N PHE A 37 -4.06 -9.63 -1.15
CA PHE A 37 -5.48 -9.37 -0.88
C PHE A 37 -6.10 -8.39 -1.85
N GLN A 38 -5.31 -7.92 -2.81
CA GLN A 38 -5.75 -7.02 -3.86
C GLN A 38 -5.48 -7.65 -5.23
N ARG A 39 -6.41 -7.48 -6.13
CA ARG A 39 -6.24 -7.88 -7.51
C ARG A 39 -6.09 -6.63 -8.37
N PHE A 40 -5.19 -6.68 -9.33
CA PHE A 40 -4.94 -5.57 -10.25
C PHE A 40 -5.48 -5.92 -11.62
N PRO A 41 -6.70 -5.45 -12.00
CA PRO A 41 -7.32 -5.81 -13.28
C PRO A 41 -6.66 -5.16 -14.49
N ILE A 42 -5.86 -4.11 -14.25
CA ILE A 42 -5.14 -3.37 -15.30
C ILE A 42 -3.67 -3.35 -14.90
N ASP A 43 -2.77 -3.50 -15.88
CA ASP A 43 -1.33 -3.48 -15.63
C ASP A 43 -0.91 -2.17 -14.98
N LEU A 44 -0.05 -2.29 -13.98
CA LEU A 44 0.53 -1.15 -13.28
C LEU A 44 1.70 -0.57 -14.09
N PRO A 45 2.01 0.73 -13.94
CA PRO A 45 3.26 1.26 -14.47
C PRO A 45 4.44 0.53 -13.79
N PRO A 46 5.58 0.34 -14.48
CA PRO A 46 6.71 -0.43 -13.92
C PRO A 46 7.20 0.10 -12.58
N THR A 47 7.19 1.41 -12.42
CA THR A 47 7.54 2.10 -11.17
C THR A 47 6.44 3.08 -10.84
N LEU A 48 6.07 3.18 -9.56
CA LEU A 48 5.08 4.17 -9.13
C LEU A 48 5.73 5.55 -9.13
N GLU A 49 5.22 6.43 -9.98
CA GLU A 49 5.72 7.79 -10.15
C GLU A 49 4.65 8.79 -9.80
N LEU A 50 5.06 10.04 -9.58
CA LEU A 50 4.15 11.14 -9.29
C LEU A 50 3.06 11.22 -10.37
N ASN A 51 1.81 11.34 -9.92
CA ASN A 51 0.59 11.40 -10.72
C ASN A 51 0.20 10.08 -11.41
N SER A 52 0.93 8.98 -11.19
CA SER A 52 0.46 7.65 -11.63
C SER A 52 -0.84 7.30 -10.94
N THR A 53 -1.76 6.71 -11.70
CA THR A 53 -3.03 6.22 -11.15
C THR A 53 -3.17 4.75 -11.48
N PHE A 54 -3.61 3.97 -10.51
CA PHE A 54 -3.88 2.55 -10.72
C PHE A 54 -5.09 2.10 -9.92
N LEU A 55 -5.68 1.00 -10.36
CA LEU A 55 -6.87 0.41 -9.74
C LEU A 55 -6.51 -0.92 -9.10
N SER A 56 -6.98 -1.14 -7.88
CA SER A 56 -6.96 -2.45 -7.24
C SER A 56 -8.37 -2.88 -6.88
N LEU A 57 -8.59 -4.19 -6.77
CA LEU A 57 -9.83 -4.75 -6.28
C LEU A 57 -9.55 -5.38 -4.91
N ALA A 58 -9.93 -4.68 -3.86
CA ALA A 58 -9.74 -5.15 -2.49
C ALA A 58 -10.61 -6.39 -2.25
N GLY A 59 -10.00 -7.46 -1.74
CA GLY A 59 -10.67 -8.74 -1.59
C GLY A 59 -11.12 -9.34 -2.93
N GLY A 60 -10.59 -8.84 -4.04
CA GLY A 60 -10.97 -9.26 -5.39
C GLY A 60 -12.26 -8.64 -5.92
N LEU A 61 -12.97 -7.82 -5.15
CA LEU A 61 -14.31 -7.33 -5.47
C LEU A 61 -14.47 -5.81 -5.44
N LEU A 62 -13.90 -5.12 -4.44
CA LEU A 62 -14.19 -3.71 -4.19
C LEU A 62 -13.10 -2.81 -4.79
N PRO A 63 -13.47 -1.95 -5.75
CA PRO A 63 -12.48 -1.13 -6.44
C PRO A 63 -11.94 -0.02 -5.54
N VAL A 64 -10.62 0.14 -5.56
CA VAL A 64 -9.92 1.25 -4.92
C VAL A 64 -8.99 1.86 -5.95
N ARG A 65 -9.17 3.14 -6.23
CA ARG A 65 -8.29 3.88 -7.12
C ARG A 65 -7.20 4.55 -6.29
N HIS A 66 -5.97 4.41 -6.73
CA HIS A 66 -4.80 4.97 -6.08
C HIS A 66 -4.15 5.98 -7.02
N THR A 67 -3.92 7.19 -6.54
CA THR A 67 -3.19 8.21 -7.29
C THR A 67 -1.96 8.60 -6.49
N VAL A 68 -0.79 8.50 -7.10
CA VAL A 68 0.49 8.80 -6.44
C VAL A 68 0.63 10.31 -6.29
N GLN A 69 0.64 10.80 -5.06
CA GLN A 69 0.77 12.24 -4.75
C GLN A 69 2.18 12.62 -4.33
N CYS A 70 2.94 11.72 -3.76
CA CYS A 70 4.35 11.94 -3.49
C CYS A 70 5.13 10.64 -3.57
N VAL A 71 6.34 10.72 -4.09
CA VAL A 71 7.34 9.67 -4.03
C VAL A 71 8.63 10.34 -3.60
N GLU A 72 9.01 10.11 -2.36
CA GLU A 72 10.21 10.71 -1.77
C GLU A 72 11.09 9.59 -1.23
N ASN A 73 12.29 9.93 -0.78
CA ASN A 73 13.09 8.97 -0.04
C ASN A 73 12.32 8.56 1.21
N HIS A 74 12.05 7.26 1.33
CA HIS A 74 11.41 6.67 2.50
C HIS A 74 9.94 7.06 2.70
N ARG A 75 9.26 7.55 1.64
CA ARG A 75 7.85 7.94 1.76
C ARG A 75 7.14 7.81 0.42
N LEU A 76 5.92 7.24 0.46
CA LEU A 76 5.02 7.13 -0.68
C LEU A 76 3.62 7.55 -0.23
N CYS A 77 3.03 8.55 -0.89
CA CYS A 77 1.70 9.03 -0.56
C CYS A 77 0.74 8.75 -1.70
N LEU A 78 -0.39 8.13 -1.37
CA LEU A 78 -1.43 7.76 -2.32
C LEU A 78 -2.74 8.42 -1.93
N LEU A 79 -3.38 9.09 -2.89
CA LEU A 79 -4.77 9.51 -2.74
C LEU A 79 -5.65 8.32 -3.12
N LEU A 80 -6.65 8.03 -2.31
CA LEU A 80 -7.57 6.91 -2.53
C LEU A 80 -8.93 7.40 -2.99
N GLY A 81 -9.56 6.65 -3.86
CA GLY A 81 -10.92 6.93 -4.33
C GLY A 81 -11.72 5.66 -4.50
N GLN A 82 -12.98 5.79 -4.81
CA GLN A 82 -13.99 4.75 -4.96
C GLN A 82 -14.37 4.14 -3.60
N SER A 83 -14.06 2.88 -3.32
CA SER A 83 -14.51 2.23 -2.07
C SER A 83 -13.88 2.79 -0.80
N ILE A 84 -12.79 3.54 -0.94
CA ILE A 84 -12.16 4.28 0.14
C ILE A 84 -11.94 5.70 -0.36
N ASP A 85 -12.43 6.69 0.38
CA ASP A 85 -12.24 8.10 0.06
C ASP A 85 -11.31 8.72 1.11
N GLY A 86 -10.05 8.85 0.77
CA GLY A 86 -9.03 9.33 1.69
C GLY A 86 -7.63 9.18 1.15
N PHE A 87 -6.69 8.80 2.01
CA PHE A 87 -5.29 8.65 1.60
C PHE A 87 -4.61 7.50 2.33
N HIS A 88 -3.50 7.04 1.72
CA HIS A 88 -2.63 6.02 2.27
C HIS A 88 -1.19 6.51 2.18
N GLU A 89 -0.50 6.56 3.29
CA GLU A 89 0.90 6.94 3.36
C GLU A 89 1.74 5.76 3.83
N TRP A 90 2.75 5.44 3.04
CA TRP A 90 3.79 4.50 3.42
C TRP A 90 5.04 5.26 3.83
N ALA A 91 5.65 4.86 4.92
CA ALA A 91 6.93 5.39 5.35
C ALA A 91 7.81 4.22 5.79
N TRP A 92 9.11 4.33 5.58
CA TRP A 92 10.03 3.24 5.90
C TRP A 92 11.44 3.77 6.18
N GLY A 93 12.21 2.95 6.84
CA GLY A 93 13.62 3.17 7.07
C GLY A 93 14.28 1.81 7.24
N ASP A 94 15.56 1.78 7.59
CA ASP A 94 16.22 0.51 7.84
C ASP A 94 15.55 -0.19 9.01
N GLY A 95 15.04 -1.38 8.77
CA GLY A 95 14.46 -2.22 9.81
C GLY A 95 13.01 -1.94 10.20
N TRP A 96 12.30 -1.07 9.49
CA TRP A 96 10.89 -0.79 9.82
C TRP A 96 10.09 -0.30 8.62
N VAL A 97 8.78 -0.52 8.69
CA VAL A 97 7.81 -0.01 7.70
C VAL A 97 6.52 0.37 8.40
N GLN A 98 5.92 1.47 7.95
CA GLN A 98 4.71 2.02 8.52
C GLN A 98 3.67 2.28 7.42
N SER A 99 2.43 1.91 7.71
CA SER A 99 1.27 2.22 6.88
C SER A 99 0.32 3.10 7.68
N ARG A 100 -0.11 4.21 7.07
CA ARG A 100 -1.11 5.10 7.64
C ARG A 100 -2.20 5.31 6.62
N ILE A 101 -3.44 4.94 6.99
CA ILE A 101 -4.61 5.12 6.13
C ILE A 101 -5.64 5.94 6.89
N GLU A 102 -6.25 6.88 6.18
CA GLU A 102 -7.30 7.73 6.74
C GLU A 102 -8.33 8.00 5.66
N GLY A 103 -9.61 7.87 6.01
CA GLY A 103 -10.67 8.17 5.07
C GLY A 103 -12.00 7.54 5.42
N ILE A 104 -12.97 7.78 4.56
CA ILE A 104 -14.30 7.17 4.64
C ILE A 104 -14.23 5.87 3.86
N SER A 105 -14.59 4.77 4.49
CA SER A 105 -14.46 3.45 3.90
C SER A 105 -15.61 2.53 4.23
N LEU A 106 -15.98 1.70 3.23
CA LEU A 106 -16.87 0.56 3.43
C LEU A 106 -16.13 -0.65 3.99
N LEU A 107 -14.79 -0.63 3.94
CA LEU A 107 -13.93 -1.74 4.32
C LEU A 107 -13.30 -1.47 5.68
N PRO A 108 -13.02 -2.52 6.48
CA PRO A 108 -12.23 -2.36 7.70
C PRO A 108 -10.76 -2.10 7.31
N ILE A 109 -10.34 -0.84 7.41
CA ILE A 109 -9.02 -0.38 6.96
C ILE A 109 -7.89 -1.08 7.74
N ASP A 110 -8.03 -1.19 9.06
CA ASP A 110 -7.02 -1.78 9.93
C ASP A 110 -6.77 -3.26 9.61
N LEU A 111 -7.80 -4.01 9.25
CA LEU A 111 -7.65 -5.40 8.85
C LEU A 111 -6.84 -5.49 7.56
N GLY A 112 -7.17 -4.69 6.56
CA GLY A 112 -6.44 -4.65 5.30
C GLY A 112 -4.97 -4.26 5.49
N GLN A 113 -4.70 -3.28 6.36
CA GLN A 113 -3.33 -2.89 6.71
C GLN A 113 -2.56 -4.04 7.35
N THR A 114 -3.17 -4.70 8.32
CA THR A 114 -2.53 -5.82 9.04
C THR A 114 -2.16 -6.92 8.07
N LEU A 115 -3.10 -7.31 7.20
CA LEU A 115 -2.85 -8.35 6.21
C LEU A 115 -1.76 -7.95 5.22
N SER A 116 -1.76 -6.70 4.76
CA SER A 116 -0.74 -6.20 3.83
C SER A 116 0.65 -6.17 4.47
N LEU A 117 0.75 -5.70 5.70
CA LEU A 117 2.04 -5.66 6.41
C LEU A 117 2.59 -7.05 6.69
N LEU A 118 1.74 -8.00 7.08
CA LEU A 118 2.16 -9.38 7.28
C LEU A 118 2.61 -10.02 5.96
N SER A 119 1.91 -9.74 4.88
CA SER A 119 2.28 -10.24 3.56
C SER A 119 3.61 -9.66 3.09
N LEU A 120 3.84 -8.36 3.31
CA LEU A 120 5.11 -7.72 3.02
C LEU A 120 6.24 -8.35 3.84
N LYS A 121 6.04 -8.54 5.13
CA LYS A 121 7.04 -9.16 6.01
C LYS A 121 7.43 -10.54 5.51
N GLN A 122 6.45 -11.34 5.08
CA GLN A 122 6.70 -12.66 4.50
C GLN A 122 7.49 -12.56 3.19
N HIS A 123 7.11 -11.60 2.34
CA HIS A 123 7.78 -11.38 1.05
C HIS A 123 9.25 -10.97 1.21
N LEU A 124 9.56 -10.19 2.25
CA LEU A 124 10.93 -9.73 2.51
C LEU A 124 11.91 -10.86 2.80
N LYS A 125 11.42 -12.03 3.18
CA LYS A 125 12.29 -13.20 3.45
C LYS A 125 13.10 -13.63 2.24
N LYS A 126 12.61 -13.35 1.03
CA LYS A 126 13.34 -13.71 -0.19
C LYS A 126 14.60 -12.87 -0.43
N PHE A 127 14.75 -11.76 0.29
CA PHE A 127 15.91 -10.86 0.17
C PHE A 127 17.00 -11.16 1.20
N LYS A 128 16.85 -12.23 1.96
CA LYS A 128 17.85 -12.66 2.93
C LYS A 128 18.87 -13.62 2.31
#